data_d4010977a882172fb0eb9bfebd73c129
#
_entry.id   d4010977a882172fb0eb9bfebd73c129
#
_cell.length_a   1.000
_cell.length_b   1.000
_cell.length_c   1.000
_cell.angle_alpha   90.00
_cell.angle_beta   90.00
_cell.angle_gamma   90.00
#
_symmetry.space_group_name_H-M   'P 1'
#
loop_
_entity.id
_entity.type
_entity.pdbx_description
1 polymer ?
#
loop_
_entity_poly.entity_id
_entity_poly.type
_entity_poly.pdbx_seq_one_letter_code
_entity_poly.pdbx_strand_id
1 'polypeptide(L)'
;SKDKNPILIICSYNPAAHQTSVTISDYMEEYGKLGGQRDIIIENMNCKSFSEAPLWSGMMTQILSKYQGEKHPGQIILLGQEAWAAYLSQRDSMQIKVPVMCSLASSNIVILPKDTVKNLDSWMPESVDIFADHMDIPELESGFINQYDIEGNIRMLRTFYPKTEHIAFISDNTYGGVTMQALVRKEMEKFPDLDLILMDGRKHTIYTIVEELRHLPENTVIMVGTWRVDMNEGYFMRNATYAMMEATPAIPAFTPSSVSLGSWAIGGVLPDYRKVGKEMAQESVRMDSQPGDTAKHLSVIGCKAVLDSRKVKEWGLNPKVLPFDVQLINQPVSFYQQYTYQIWSACALFVILVLGLCISLFYYFRTKRLRDELLKSEKDLRVA
;
A
#
# COMPACT_ATOMS: atom_id res chain seq x y z
N SER A 1 6.73 39.03 -9.55
CA SER A 1 7.00 37.66 -9.06
C SER A 1 6.72 36.54 -10.05
N LYS A 2 6.90 36.78 -11.37
CA LYS A 2 6.62 35.76 -12.40
C LYS A 2 7.84 34.91 -12.77
N ASP A 3 8.94 34.98 -12.03
CA ASP A 3 10.22 34.44 -12.45
C ASP A 3 10.81 33.37 -11.53
N LYS A 4 9.95 32.59 -10.88
CA LYS A 4 10.46 31.42 -10.15
C LYS A 4 10.52 30.22 -11.10
N ASN A 5 11.67 29.58 -11.14
CA ASN A 5 11.87 28.36 -11.93
C ASN A 5 10.83 27.28 -11.55
N PRO A 6 10.35 26.48 -12.51
CA PRO A 6 9.25 25.54 -12.29
C PRO A 6 9.64 24.38 -11.36
N ILE A 7 8.63 23.70 -10.85
CA ILE A 7 8.78 22.38 -10.24
C ILE A 7 8.67 21.34 -11.34
N LEU A 8 9.68 20.49 -11.46
CA LEU A 8 9.69 19.39 -12.42
C LEU A 8 9.33 18.09 -11.70
N ILE A 9 8.18 17.53 -12.04
CA ILE A 9 7.75 16.20 -11.57
C ILE A 9 8.09 15.17 -12.65
N ILE A 10 8.91 14.20 -12.29
CA ILE A 10 9.26 13.09 -13.18
C ILE A 10 8.59 11.82 -12.65
N CYS A 11 7.66 11.27 -13.42
CA CYS A 11 6.88 10.09 -13.05
C CYS A 11 7.46 8.84 -13.68
N SER A 12 7.54 7.77 -12.92
CA SER A 12 7.87 6.44 -13.42
C SER A 12 6.78 5.90 -14.35
N TYR A 13 5.52 6.11 -13.98
CA TYR A 13 4.34 5.60 -14.69
C TYR A 13 3.50 6.73 -15.26
N ASN A 14 2.61 6.35 -16.17
CA ASN A 14 1.64 7.28 -16.74
C ASN A 14 0.92 8.06 -15.61
N PRO A 15 0.89 9.41 -15.67
CA PRO A 15 0.19 10.23 -14.70
C PRO A 15 -1.30 9.92 -14.55
N ALA A 16 -1.92 9.28 -15.56
CA ALA A 16 -3.30 8.79 -15.48
C ALA A 16 -3.48 7.51 -14.66
N ALA A 17 -2.40 6.79 -14.31
CA ALA A 17 -2.50 5.65 -13.40
C ALA A 17 -3.04 6.11 -12.04
N HIS A 18 -3.96 5.33 -11.46
CA HIS A 18 -4.77 5.78 -10.31
C HIS A 18 -3.95 6.36 -9.14
N GLN A 19 -2.94 5.63 -8.66
CA GLN A 19 -2.13 6.08 -7.53
C GLN A 19 -1.33 7.35 -7.86
N THR A 20 -0.72 7.39 -9.03
CA THR A 20 0.04 8.55 -9.52
C THR A 20 -0.88 9.75 -9.70
N SER A 21 -2.05 9.56 -10.32
CA SER A 21 -3.05 10.60 -10.53
C SER A 21 -3.54 11.21 -9.22
N VAL A 22 -3.88 10.39 -8.24
CA VAL A 22 -4.33 10.86 -6.91
C VAL A 22 -3.22 11.66 -6.22
N THR A 23 -1.99 11.15 -6.25
CA THR A 23 -0.85 11.84 -5.61
C THR A 23 -0.58 13.20 -6.25
N ILE A 24 -0.56 13.28 -7.58
CA ILE A 24 -0.35 14.54 -8.30
C ILE A 24 -1.51 15.51 -8.05
N SER A 25 -2.74 15.04 -8.10
CA SER A 25 -3.93 15.86 -7.87
C SER A 25 -3.94 16.45 -6.46
N ASP A 26 -3.70 15.64 -5.45
CA ASP A 26 -3.63 16.09 -4.05
C ASP A 26 -2.47 17.08 -3.86
N TYR A 27 -1.33 16.82 -4.49
CA TYR A 27 -0.18 17.73 -4.47
C TYR A 27 -0.50 19.10 -5.08
N MET A 28 -1.06 19.12 -6.28
CA MET A 28 -1.37 20.36 -7.00
C MET A 28 -2.43 21.18 -6.27
N GLU A 29 -3.46 20.53 -5.75
CA GLU A 29 -4.52 21.21 -4.98
C GLU A 29 -3.96 21.84 -3.72
N GLU A 30 -3.19 21.11 -2.93
CA GLU A 30 -2.61 21.61 -1.69
C GLU A 30 -1.53 22.68 -1.94
N TYR A 31 -0.71 22.49 -2.97
CA TYR A 31 0.29 23.47 -3.37
C TYR A 31 -0.34 24.83 -3.71
N GLY A 32 -1.47 24.81 -4.43
CA GLY A 32 -2.26 26.01 -4.71
C GLY A 32 -2.85 26.65 -3.44
N LYS A 33 -3.41 25.85 -2.53
CA LYS A 33 -3.96 26.32 -1.25
C LYS A 33 -2.90 26.97 -0.36
N LEU A 34 -1.69 26.48 -0.39
CA LEU A 34 -0.55 27.01 0.36
C LEU A 34 0.09 28.25 -0.28
N GLY A 35 -0.44 28.72 -1.42
CA GLY A 35 0.08 29.87 -2.13
C GLY A 35 1.35 29.59 -2.94
N GLY A 36 1.52 28.36 -3.40
CA GLY A 36 2.63 27.97 -4.27
C GLY A 36 2.68 28.83 -5.53
N GLN A 37 3.87 29.31 -5.90
CA GLN A 37 4.05 30.29 -6.97
C GLN A 37 4.78 29.76 -8.21
N ARG A 38 5.26 28.51 -8.14
CA ARG A 38 5.99 27.90 -9.25
C ARG A 38 5.02 27.20 -10.21
N ASP A 39 5.30 27.26 -11.48
CA ASP A 39 4.65 26.40 -12.47
C ASP A 39 5.08 24.95 -12.22
N ILE A 40 4.19 24.02 -12.55
CA ILE A 40 4.44 22.58 -12.39
C ILE A 40 4.51 21.96 -13.78
N ILE A 41 5.65 21.31 -14.07
CA ILE A 41 5.87 20.56 -15.31
C ILE A 41 5.93 19.09 -14.97
N ILE A 42 5.19 18.26 -15.70
CA ILE A 42 5.13 16.82 -15.50
C ILE A 42 5.77 16.12 -16.71
N GLU A 43 6.80 15.32 -16.43
CA GLU A 43 7.43 14.43 -17.38
C GLU A 43 7.12 12.98 -17.01
N ASN A 44 6.89 12.14 -18.01
CA ASN A 44 6.55 10.75 -17.82
C ASN A 44 7.57 9.83 -18.49
N MET A 45 8.19 8.96 -17.73
CA MET A 45 9.11 7.94 -18.25
C MET A 45 8.37 6.76 -18.87
N ASN A 46 7.11 6.54 -18.51
CA ASN A 46 6.30 5.43 -18.99
C ASN A 46 7.00 4.06 -18.85
N CYS A 47 7.62 3.83 -17.70
CA CYS A 47 8.29 2.57 -17.39
C CYS A 47 7.28 1.42 -17.31
N LYS A 48 7.64 0.26 -17.83
CA LYS A 48 6.79 -0.94 -17.85
C LYS A 48 7.56 -2.16 -17.37
N SER A 49 8.10 -2.90 -18.32
CA SER A 49 8.84 -4.13 -18.07
C SER A 49 10.29 -3.84 -17.68
N PHE A 50 10.88 -4.72 -16.87
CA PHE A 50 12.28 -4.63 -16.48
C PHE A 50 13.25 -4.81 -17.66
N SER A 51 12.79 -5.43 -18.74
CA SER A 51 13.56 -5.55 -19.98
C SER A 51 13.95 -4.19 -20.59
N GLU A 52 13.21 -3.13 -20.27
CA GLU A 52 13.48 -1.76 -20.70
C GLU A 52 14.46 -1.01 -19.77
N ALA A 53 14.81 -1.57 -18.63
CA ALA A 53 15.61 -0.88 -17.61
C ALA A 53 16.94 -0.28 -18.13
N PRO A 54 17.68 -0.91 -19.05
CA PRO A 54 18.88 -0.31 -19.64
C PRO A 54 18.64 1.02 -20.37
N LEU A 55 17.40 1.26 -20.83
CA LEU A 55 17.03 2.48 -21.56
C LEU A 55 16.69 3.65 -20.62
N TRP A 56 16.37 3.38 -19.38
CA TRP A 56 15.84 4.40 -18.46
C TRP A 56 16.86 5.48 -18.11
N SER A 57 18.15 5.13 -18.01
CA SER A 57 19.21 6.13 -17.81
C SER A 57 19.26 7.14 -18.94
N GLY A 58 19.19 6.68 -20.19
CA GLY A 58 19.16 7.54 -21.37
C GLY A 58 17.90 8.40 -21.43
N MET A 59 16.74 7.85 -21.06
CA MET A 59 15.49 8.59 -20.96
C MET A 59 15.59 9.71 -19.94
N MET A 60 16.14 9.44 -18.76
CA MET A 60 16.36 10.44 -17.73
C MET A 60 17.32 11.53 -18.22
N THR A 61 18.40 11.17 -18.87
CA THR A 61 19.33 12.15 -19.48
C THR A 61 18.62 13.06 -20.47
N GLN A 62 17.78 12.51 -21.33
CA GLN A 62 16.98 13.30 -22.28
C GLN A 62 16.01 14.26 -21.57
N ILE A 63 15.32 13.80 -20.54
CA ILE A 63 14.43 14.66 -19.75
C ILE A 63 15.22 15.80 -19.10
N LEU A 64 16.28 15.48 -18.39
CA LEU A 64 17.10 16.48 -17.68
C LEU A 64 17.78 17.47 -18.65
N SER A 65 18.13 17.05 -19.87
CA SER A 65 18.76 17.93 -20.86
C SER A 65 17.85 19.06 -21.33
N LYS A 66 16.52 18.91 -21.24
CA LYS A 66 15.56 19.96 -21.57
C LYS A 66 15.57 21.11 -20.57
N TYR A 67 16.04 20.87 -19.36
CA TYR A 67 15.92 21.77 -18.22
C TYR A 67 17.31 22.16 -17.67
N GLN A 68 18.14 22.71 -18.55
CA GLN A 68 19.50 23.19 -18.20
C GLN A 68 19.60 24.72 -18.33
N GLY A 69 20.66 25.27 -17.73
CA GLY A 69 20.93 26.69 -17.77
C GLY A 69 19.81 27.52 -17.13
N GLU A 70 19.31 28.53 -17.82
CA GLU A 70 18.23 29.40 -17.35
C GLU A 70 16.88 28.68 -17.19
N LYS A 71 16.72 27.55 -17.85
CA LYS A 71 15.51 26.71 -17.78
C LYS A 71 15.55 25.67 -16.67
N HIS A 72 16.60 25.68 -15.84
CA HIS A 72 16.69 24.70 -14.77
C HIS A 72 15.47 24.77 -13.84
N PRO A 73 14.95 23.62 -13.33
CA PRO A 73 13.86 23.64 -12.37
C PRO A 73 14.30 24.24 -11.03
N GLY A 74 13.36 24.75 -10.28
CA GLY A 74 13.62 25.15 -8.89
C GLY A 74 13.59 24.01 -7.90
N GLN A 75 12.83 22.97 -8.25
CA GLN A 75 12.73 21.70 -7.51
C GLN A 75 12.50 20.57 -8.50
N ILE A 76 12.99 19.37 -8.17
CA ILE A 76 12.70 18.14 -8.87
C ILE A 76 11.95 17.19 -7.91
N ILE A 77 10.82 16.67 -8.34
CA ILE A 77 10.07 15.63 -7.63
C ILE A 77 10.15 14.35 -8.45
N LEU A 78 10.71 13.30 -7.85
CA LEU A 78 10.81 11.98 -8.43
C LEU A 78 9.68 11.11 -7.87
N LEU A 79 8.77 10.70 -8.73
CA LEU A 79 7.56 9.98 -8.35
C LEU A 79 7.62 8.54 -8.87
N GLY A 80 7.99 7.63 -7.99
CA GLY A 80 8.15 6.22 -8.28
C GLY A 80 9.60 5.74 -8.24
N GLN A 81 9.79 4.45 -8.10
CA GLN A 81 11.11 3.82 -7.92
C GLN A 81 11.99 3.95 -9.18
N GLU A 82 11.42 3.78 -10.35
CA GLU A 82 12.16 3.79 -11.62
C GLU A 82 12.71 5.20 -11.91
N ALA A 83 11.90 6.23 -11.67
CA ALA A 83 12.33 7.62 -11.81
C ALA A 83 13.47 7.94 -10.82
N TRP A 84 13.34 7.46 -9.59
CA TRP A 84 14.38 7.62 -8.57
C TRP A 84 15.68 6.92 -8.96
N ALA A 85 15.63 5.65 -9.36
CA ALA A 85 16.80 4.89 -9.76
C ALA A 85 17.46 5.48 -11.01
N ALA A 86 16.67 5.92 -11.99
CA ALA A 86 17.18 6.57 -13.19
C ALA A 86 17.84 7.91 -12.89
N TYR A 87 17.27 8.72 -12.02
CA TYR A 87 17.87 9.97 -11.56
C TYR A 87 19.23 9.71 -10.89
N LEU A 88 19.31 8.76 -9.98
CA LEU A 88 20.56 8.40 -9.32
C LEU A 88 21.67 7.99 -10.29
N SER A 89 21.31 7.33 -11.38
CA SER A 89 22.26 6.93 -12.42
C SER A 89 22.77 8.10 -13.27
N GLN A 90 22.05 9.21 -13.32
CA GLN A 90 22.30 10.37 -14.20
C GLN A 90 22.36 11.71 -13.45
N ARG A 91 22.40 11.71 -12.14
CA ARG A 91 22.38 12.96 -11.34
C ARG A 91 23.54 13.90 -11.65
N ASP A 92 24.68 13.37 -12.07
CA ASP A 92 25.86 14.15 -12.43
C ASP A 92 25.71 14.85 -13.79
N SER A 93 24.70 14.49 -14.60
CA SER A 93 24.37 15.20 -15.84
C SER A 93 23.75 16.59 -15.59
N MET A 94 23.22 16.83 -14.40
CA MET A 94 22.71 18.15 -14.00
C MET A 94 23.86 19.08 -13.65
N GLN A 95 24.03 20.16 -14.43
CA GLN A 95 25.04 21.19 -14.20
C GLN A 95 24.72 22.01 -12.94
N ILE A 96 23.46 22.30 -12.70
CA ILE A 96 22.99 23.02 -11.51
C ILE A 96 22.23 22.02 -10.64
N LYS A 97 22.72 21.81 -9.43
CA LYS A 97 22.02 20.99 -8.43
C LYS A 97 20.85 21.76 -7.85
N VAL A 98 19.69 21.15 -7.87
CA VAL A 98 18.45 21.71 -7.33
C VAL A 98 17.89 20.76 -6.26
N PRO A 99 17.06 21.28 -5.33
CA PRO A 99 16.42 20.44 -4.33
C PRO A 99 15.59 19.33 -4.96
N VAL A 100 15.77 18.11 -4.46
CA VAL A 100 15.08 16.91 -4.93
C VAL A 100 14.20 16.35 -3.82
N MET A 101 12.99 15.99 -4.18
CA MET A 101 12.06 15.21 -3.35
C MET A 101 11.77 13.88 -4.03
N CYS A 102 11.77 12.79 -3.27
CA CYS A 102 11.46 11.45 -3.73
C CYS A 102 10.19 10.94 -3.05
N SER A 103 9.29 10.34 -3.80
CA SER A 103 8.06 9.75 -3.27
C SER A 103 7.63 8.52 -4.08
N LEU A 104 6.78 7.69 -3.50
CA LEU A 104 6.36 6.41 -4.06
C LEU A 104 7.55 5.49 -4.41
N ALA A 105 8.58 5.54 -3.57
CA ALA A 105 9.80 4.74 -3.72
C ALA A 105 10.12 4.02 -2.41
N SER A 106 10.95 2.99 -2.47
CA SER A 106 11.43 2.30 -1.27
C SER A 106 12.88 2.68 -0.94
N SER A 107 13.30 2.43 0.30
CA SER A 107 14.67 2.64 0.75
C SER A 107 15.66 1.68 0.08
N ASN A 108 15.20 0.50 -0.29
CA ASN A 108 16.00 -0.49 -0.99
C ASN A 108 15.82 -0.35 -2.49
N ILE A 109 16.93 -0.23 -3.20
CA ILE A 109 16.99 -0.11 -4.65
C ILE A 109 17.91 -1.14 -5.26
N VAL A 110 17.78 -1.30 -6.55
CA VAL A 110 18.75 -1.98 -7.41
C VAL A 110 19.33 -0.95 -8.36
N ILE A 111 20.65 -0.88 -8.46
CA ILE A 111 21.30 0.00 -9.44
C ILE A 111 20.92 -0.47 -10.84
N LEU A 112 20.56 0.47 -11.71
CA LEU A 112 20.12 0.14 -13.07
C LEU A 112 21.19 -0.62 -13.84
N PRO A 113 20.80 -1.65 -14.61
CA PRO A 113 21.74 -2.40 -15.43
C PRO A 113 22.31 -1.52 -16.54
N LYS A 114 23.57 -1.76 -16.87
CA LYS A 114 24.20 -1.15 -18.03
C LYS A 114 23.76 -1.84 -19.31
N ASP A 115 23.84 -1.16 -20.46
CA ASP A 115 23.50 -1.72 -21.78
C ASP A 115 24.29 -2.98 -22.12
N THR A 116 25.41 -3.23 -21.44
CA THR A 116 26.26 -4.42 -21.62
C THR A 116 25.69 -5.69 -21.00
N VAL A 117 24.67 -5.58 -20.14
CA VAL A 117 24.01 -6.75 -19.54
C VAL A 117 23.08 -7.39 -20.57
N LYS A 118 23.48 -8.59 -21.07
CA LYS A 118 22.77 -9.27 -22.15
C LYS A 118 21.56 -10.09 -21.71
N ASN A 119 21.57 -10.64 -20.50
CA ASN A 119 20.54 -11.54 -19.98
C ASN A 119 19.93 -10.97 -18.69
N LEU A 120 18.99 -10.05 -18.83
CA LEU A 120 18.30 -9.44 -17.71
C LEU A 120 17.40 -10.41 -16.95
N ASP A 121 16.90 -11.45 -17.59
CA ASP A 121 16.10 -12.52 -16.98
C ASP A 121 16.89 -13.33 -15.95
N SER A 122 18.18 -13.45 -16.12
CA SER A 122 19.09 -14.17 -15.22
C SER A 122 19.93 -13.25 -14.33
N TRP A 123 19.77 -11.94 -14.47
CA TRP A 123 20.54 -10.98 -13.70
C TRP A 123 20.08 -10.94 -12.24
N MET A 124 21.03 -11.11 -11.33
CA MET A 124 20.78 -11.18 -9.88
C MET A 124 21.49 -10.02 -9.18
N PRO A 125 20.92 -8.81 -9.26
CA PRO A 125 21.53 -7.63 -8.64
C PRO A 125 21.44 -7.67 -7.13
N GLU A 126 22.36 -6.96 -6.47
CA GLU A 126 22.32 -6.77 -5.04
C GLU A 126 21.34 -5.66 -4.64
N SER A 127 20.70 -5.82 -3.51
CA SER A 127 19.89 -4.78 -2.88
C SER A 127 20.79 -3.76 -2.20
N VAL A 128 20.58 -2.49 -2.51
CA VAL A 128 21.28 -1.36 -1.88
C VAL A 128 20.27 -0.57 -1.06
N ASP A 129 20.56 -0.38 0.22
CA ASP A 129 19.82 0.55 1.07
C ASP A 129 20.46 1.93 0.94
N ILE A 130 19.75 2.86 0.29
CA ILE A 130 20.27 4.20 0.00
C ILE A 130 20.60 5.02 1.24
N PHE A 131 20.06 4.68 2.40
CA PHE A 131 20.32 5.39 3.64
C PHE A 131 21.39 4.69 4.51
N ALA A 132 21.31 3.36 4.62
CA ALA A 132 22.25 2.58 5.43
C ALA A 132 23.61 2.42 4.75
N ASP A 133 23.65 2.31 3.42
CA ASP A 133 24.88 2.17 2.65
C ASP A 133 25.58 3.51 2.36
N HIS A 134 25.16 4.57 3.05
CA HIS A 134 25.78 5.90 3.03
C HIS A 134 25.93 6.54 1.66
N MET A 135 24.95 6.34 0.77
CA MET A 135 24.92 7.09 -0.48
C MET A 135 24.75 8.57 -0.17
N ASP A 136 25.77 9.36 -0.47
CA ASP A 136 25.71 10.80 -0.31
C ASP A 136 24.95 11.44 -1.48
N ILE A 137 23.77 11.95 -1.18
CA ILE A 137 22.90 12.63 -2.13
C ILE A 137 22.52 13.99 -1.51
N PRO A 138 23.43 14.99 -1.59
CA PRO A 138 23.22 16.28 -0.95
C PRO A 138 21.96 17.00 -1.41
N GLU A 139 21.61 16.85 -2.71
CA GLU A 139 20.44 17.48 -3.31
C GLU A 139 19.10 16.88 -2.87
N LEU A 140 19.10 15.66 -2.31
CA LEU A 140 17.89 15.07 -1.74
C LEU A 140 17.56 15.74 -0.41
N GLU A 141 16.56 16.61 -0.43
CA GLU A 141 16.17 17.39 0.75
C GLU A 141 14.94 16.82 1.44
N SER A 142 14.05 16.17 0.72
CA SER A 142 12.81 15.61 1.26
C SER A 142 12.44 14.31 0.59
N GLY A 143 11.61 13.53 1.24
CA GLY A 143 11.11 12.29 0.66
C GLY A 143 10.12 11.56 1.56
N PHE A 144 9.30 10.74 0.92
CA PHE A 144 8.34 9.84 1.55
C PHE A 144 8.65 8.43 1.06
N ILE A 145 9.30 7.64 1.91
CA ILE A 145 9.99 6.42 1.53
C ILE A 145 9.32 5.22 2.19
N ASN A 146 8.90 4.26 1.40
CA ASN A 146 8.42 2.98 1.89
C ASN A 146 9.59 2.10 2.32
N GLN A 147 9.42 1.39 3.41
CA GLN A 147 10.36 0.39 3.87
C GLN A 147 9.64 -0.95 3.96
N TYR A 148 10.19 -1.98 3.30
CA TYR A 148 9.66 -3.33 3.39
C TYR A 148 10.33 -4.08 4.55
N ASP A 149 9.54 -4.85 5.29
CA ASP A 149 10.03 -5.65 6.42
C ASP A 149 9.95 -7.14 6.08
N ILE A 150 10.94 -7.64 5.36
CA ILE A 150 11.01 -9.05 4.99
C ILE A 150 11.26 -9.93 6.22
N GLU A 151 12.14 -9.50 7.11
CA GLU A 151 12.42 -10.22 8.36
C GLU A 151 11.15 -10.39 9.20
N GLY A 152 10.37 -9.33 9.39
CA GLY A 152 9.10 -9.38 10.12
C GLY A 152 8.08 -10.33 9.47
N ASN A 153 8.03 -10.38 8.15
CA ASN A 153 7.19 -11.34 7.42
C ASN A 153 7.62 -12.78 7.67
N ILE A 154 8.91 -13.07 7.61
CA ILE A 154 9.44 -14.41 7.86
C ILE A 154 9.14 -14.84 9.29
N ARG A 155 9.32 -13.95 10.26
CA ARG A 155 8.99 -14.22 11.68
C ARG A 155 7.50 -14.49 11.87
N MET A 156 6.64 -13.72 11.22
CA MET A 156 5.18 -13.93 11.25
C MET A 156 4.81 -15.30 10.70
N LEU A 157 5.25 -15.63 9.49
CA LEU A 157 4.89 -16.90 8.86
C LEU A 157 5.44 -18.10 9.62
N ARG A 158 6.63 -18.02 10.20
CA ARG A 158 7.21 -19.09 11.04
C ARG A 158 6.49 -19.26 12.37
N THR A 159 5.92 -18.19 12.92
CA THR A 159 5.09 -18.29 14.12
C THR A 159 3.84 -19.12 13.88
N PHE A 160 3.20 -18.91 12.73
CA PHE A 160 2.04 -19.72 12.34
C PHE A 160 2.42 -21.11 11.81
N TYR A 161 3.53 -21.22 11.10
CA TYR A 161 4.01 -22.45 10.45
C TYR A 161 5.46 -22.75 10.86
N PRO A 162 5.68 -23.22 12.10
CA PRO A 162 7.03 -23.41 12.63
C PRO A 162 7.84 -24.51 11.94
N LYS A 163 7.18 -25.40 11.18
CA LYS A 163 7.83 -26.45 10.40
C LYS A 163 8.28 -25.99 9.00
N THR A 164 8.14 -24.71 8.68
CA THR A 164 8.54 -24.17 7.37
C THR A 164 10.02 -24.41 7.11
N GLU A 165 10.32 -25.02 5.98
CA GLU A 165 11.68 -25.28 5.48
C GLU A 165 11.99 -24.47 4.22
N HIS A 166 10.96 -24.12 3.43
CA HIS A 166 11.09 -23.42 2.16
C HIS A 166 10.18 -22.21 2.09
N ILE A 167 10.69 -21.13 1.51
CA ILE A 167 9.91 -19.95 1.15
C ILE A 167 9.93 -19.81 -0.36
N ALA A 168 8.77 -19.92 -0.99
CA ALA A 168 8.60 -19.65 -2.41
C ALA A 168 8.23 -18.17 -2.58
N PHE A 169 9.15 -17.39 -3.09
CA PHE A 169 8.96 -15.96 -3.32
C PHE A 169 8.58 -15.69 -4.76
N ILE A 170 7.42 -15.06 -4.96
CA ILE A 170 6.89 -14.70 -6.28
C ILE A 170 7.21 -13.25 -6.57
N SER A 171 7.90 -13.02 -7.67
CA SER A 171 8.19 -11.68 -8.20
C SER A 171 7.96 -11.64 -9.71
N ASP A 172 7.70 -10.46 -10.24
CA ASP A 172 7.40 -10.26 -11.66
C ASP A 172 8.54 -9.61 -12.45
N ASN A 173 8.30 -9.37 -13.74
CA ASN A 173 9.22 -8.73 -14.66
C ASN A 173 9.09 -7.20 -14.64
N THR A 174 9.10 -6.61 -13.43
CA THR A 174 9.14 -5.16 -13.21
C THR A 174 10.36 -4.78 -12.38
N TYR A 175 10.71 -3.50 -12.38
CA TYR A 175 11.75 -2.98 -11.49
C TYR A 175 11.43 -3.28 -10.02
N GLY A 176 10.18 -3.05 -9.61
CA GLY A 176 9.72 -3.37 -8.26
C GLY A 176 9.85 -4.84 -7.91
N GLY A 177 9.55 -5.74 -8.85
CA GLY A 177 9.72 -7.19 -8.68
C GLY A 177 11.17 -7.59 -8.48
N VAL A 178 12.06 -7.09 -9.31
CA VAL A 178 13.51 -7.37 -9.22
C VAL A 178 14.11 -6.77 -7.95
N THR A 179 13.72 -5.57 -7.59
CA THR A 179 14.18 -4.89 -6.36
C THR A 179 13.73 -5.64 -5.11
N MET A 180 12.49 -6.08 -5.05
CA MET A 180 11.99 -6.85 -3.91
C MET A 180 12.64 -8.24 -3.84
N GLN A 181 12.85 -8.89 -4.96
CA GLN A 181 13.59 -10.16 -5.00
C GLN A 181 15.01 -10.00 -4.45
N ALA A 182 15.71 -8.94 -4.83
CA ALA A 182 17.05 -8.65 -4.33
C ALA A 182 17.04 -8.44 -2.80
N LEU A 183 16.05 -7.72 -2.28
CA LEU A 183 15.87 -7.51 -0.85
C LEU A 183 15.59 -8.82 -0.12
N VAL A 184 14.70 -9.64 -0.65
CA VAL A 184 14.38 -10.95 -0.06
C VAL A 184 15.61 -11.84 0.01
N ARG A 185 16.40 -11.91 -1.07
CA ARG A 185 17.65 -12.68 -1.07
C ARG A 185 18.63 -12.20 0.00
N LYS A 186 18.76 -10.88 0.17
CA LYS A 186 19.62 -10.28 1.21
C LYS A 186 19.13 -10.62 2.62
N GLU A 187 17.85 -10.45 2.88
CA GLU A 187 17.25 -10.71 4.20
C GLU A 187 17.22 -12.19 4.55
N MET A 188 17.13 -13.09 3.58
CA MET A 188 17.20 -14.54 3.80
C MET A 188 18.54 -15.01 4.35
N GLU A 189 19.61 -14.25 4.23
CA GLU A 189 20.90 -14.54 4.86
C GLU A 189 20.80 -14.61 6.38
N LYS A 190 19.82 -13.94 6.98
CA LYS A 190 19.54 -14.01 8.42
C LYS A 190 18.84 -15.32 8.85
N PHE A 191 18.40 -16.12 7.90
CA PHE A 191 17.65 -17.36 8.11
C PHE A 191 18.30 -18.52 7.35
N PRO A 192 19.52 -18.94 7.75
CA PRO A 192 20.28 -19.97 7.01
C PRO A 192 19.65 -21.35 7.04
N ASP A 193 18.68 -21.58 7.90
CA ASP A 193 17.89 -22.81 8.00
C ASP A 193 16.69 -22.86 7.05
N LEU A 194 16.43 -21.79 6.31
CA LEU A 194 15.37 -21.71 5.32
C LEU A 194 15.92 -21.66 3.90
N ASP A 195 15.31 -22.44 3.01
CA ASP A 195 15.60 -22.39 1.58
C ASP A 195 14.70 -21.38 0.89
N LEU A 196 15.27 -20.59 0.00
CA LEU A 196 14.54 -19.65 -0.85
C LEU A 196 14.34 -20.25 -2.24
N ILE A 197 13.09 -20.40 -2.64
CA ILE A 197 12.69 -20.82 -3.99
C ILE A 197 12.20 -19.57 -4.72
N LEU A 198 12.90 -19.16 -5.77
CA LEU A 198 12.54 -18.00 -6.57
C LEU A 198 11.55 -18.39 -7.67
N MET A 199 10.35 -17.82 -7.59
CA MET A 199 9.33 -17.88 -8.63
C MET A 199 9.39 -16.58 -9.42
N ASP A 200 10.30 -16.53 -10.39
CA ASP A 200 10.74 -15.32 -11.07
C ASP A 200 9.98 -15.10 -12.38
N GLY A 201 9.15 -14.07 -12.41
CA GLY A 201 8.36 -13.69 -13.58
C GLY A 201 9.17 -13.20 -14.78
N ARG A 202 10.46 -12.98 -14.65
CA ARG A 202 11.35 -12.74 -15.81
C ARG A 202 11.61 -14.01 -16.61
N LYS A 203 11.40 -15.20 -16.01
CA LYS A 203 11.65 -16.53 -16.61
C LYS A 203 10.37 -17.31 -16.89
N HIS A 204 9.23 -16.82 -16.41
CA HIS A 204 7.97 -17.52 -16.47
C HIS A 204 6.87 -16.68 -17.09
N THR A 205 5.97 -17.37 -17.80
CA THR A 205 4.62 -16.88 -18.09
C THR A 205 3.71 -17.24 -16.91
N ILE A 206 2.48 -16.74 -16.92
CA ILE A 206 1.47 -17.19 -15.94
C ILE A 206 1.26 -18.71 -16.00
N TYR A 207 1.32 -19.31 -17.17
CA TYR A 207 1.11 -20.76 -17.34
C TYR A 207 2.27 -21.57 -16.77
N THR A 208 3.50 -21.18 -17.05
CA THR A 208 4.68 -21.91 -16.57
C THR A 208 4.89 -21.75 -15.08
N ILE A 209 4.63 -20.56 -14.52
CA ILE A 209 4.79 -20.34 -13.08
C ILE A 209 3.72 -21.10 -12.27
N VAL A 210 2.49 -21.20 -12.77
CA VAL A 210 1.43 -21.99 -12.16
C VAL A 210 1.83 -23.47 -12.12
N GLU A 211 2.46 -23.97 -13.17
CA GLU A 211 2.94 -25.35 -13.20
C GLU A 211 4.08 -25.58 -12.19
N GLU A 212 5.03 -24.67 -12.08
CA GLU A 212 6.10 -24.74 -11.06
C GLU A 212 5.52 -24.68 -9.63
N LEU A 213 4.53 -23.86 -9.38
CA LEU A 213 3.87 -23.75 -8.08
C LEU A 213 3.20 -25.07 -7.64
N ARG A 214 2.70 -25.88 -8.59
CA ARG A 214 2.12 -27.20 -8.29
C ARG A 214 3.13 -28.21 -7.78
N HIS A 215 4.42 -28.01 -8.02
CA HIS A 215 5.50 -28.93 -7.67
C HIS A 215 6.37 -28.43 -6.52
N LEU A 216 5.87 -27.51 -5.71
CA LEU A 216 6.59 -27.03 -4.53
C LEU A 216 6.78 -28.15 -3.51
N PRO A 217 7.94 -28.20 -2.83
CA PRO A 217 8.20 -29.22 -1.82
C PRO A 217 7.29 -29.05 -0.59
N GLU A 218 7.23 -30.10 0.22
CA GLU A 218 6.55 -30.03 1.52
C GLU A 218 7.17 -28.94 2.41
N ASN A 219 6.41 -28.47 3.39
CA ASN A 219 6.82 -27.41 4.33
C ASN A 219 7.23 -26.11 3.63
N THR A 220 6.58 -25.79 2.54
CA THR A 220 6.72 -24.52 1.82
C THR A 220 5.65 -23.54 2.25
N VAL A 221 6.03 -22.28 2.42
CA VAL A 221 5.14 -21.12 2.54
C VAL A 221 5.40 -20.20 1.35
N ILE A 222 4.35 -19.68 0.75
CA ILE A 222 4.46 -18.73 -0.36
C ILE A 222 4.51 -17.30 0.19
N MET A 223 5.42 -16.50 -0.35
CA MET A 223 5.48 -15.07 -0.15
C MET A 223 5.23 -14.38 -1.50
N VAL A 224 4.12 -13.65 -1.60
CA VAL A 224 3.71 -12.97 -2.85
C VAL A 224 4.27 -11.56 -2.84
N GLY A 225 5.27 -11.31 -3.66
CA GLY A 225 5.87 -9.99 -3.80
C GLY A 225 5.04 -9.09 -4.70
N THR A 226 5.08 -9.34 -6.00
CA THR A 226 4.31 -8.60 -7.01
C THR A 226 4.11 -9.47 -8.24
N TRP A 227 2.99 -9.28 -8.93
CA TRP A 227 2.73 -9.92 -10.21
C TRP A 227 1.88 -9.03 -11.11
N ARG A 228 2.53 -8.28 -12.00
CA ARG A 228 1.88 -7.41 -12.97
C ARG A 228 2.30 -7.70 -14.41
N VAL A 229 3.58 -8.03 -14.60
CA VAL A 229 4.18 -8.22 -15.91
C VAL A 229 4.99 -9.52 -15.90
N ASP A 230 4.76 -10.40 -16.86
CA ASP A 230 5.50 -11.64 -17.04
C ASP A 230 6.67 -11.52 -18.05
N MET A 231 7.33 -12.65 -18.36
CA MET A 231 8.44 -12.69 -19.30
C MET A 231 8.07 -12.25 -20.73
N ASN A 232 6.81 -12.35 -21.12
CA ASN A 232 6.30 -11.93 -22.42
C ASN A 232 5.75 -10.49 -22.41
N GLU A 233 6.03 -9.76 -21.32
CA GLU A 233 5.56 -8.39 -21.11
C GLU A 233 4.03 -8.24 -21.12
N GLY A 234 3.32 -9.36 -20.90
CA GLY A 234 1.88 -9.38 -20.73
C GLY A 234 1.48 -8.75 -19.40
N TYR A 235 0.47 -7.87 -19.44
CA TYR A 235 -0.14 -7.32 -18.24
C TYR A 235 -1.18 -8.27 -17.69
N PHE A 236 -0.93 -8.82 -16.51
CA PHE A 236 -1.89 -9.67 -15.80
C PHE A 236 -2.38 -8.97 -14.54
N MET A 237 -3.66 -8.69 -14.52
CA MET A 237 -4.35 -8.15 -13.36
C MET A 237 -4.73 -9.29 -12.39
N ARG A 238 -5.77 -9.10 -11.61
CA ARG A 238 -6.23 -10.00 -10.54
C ARG A 238 -6.31 -11.49 -10.91
N ASN A 239 -6.55 -11.82 -12.16
CA ASN A 239 -6.77 -13.22 -12.60
C ASN A 239 -5.51 -14.09 -12.49
N ALA A 240 -4.31 -13.50 -12.60
CA ALA A 240 -3.07 -14.27 -12.50
C ALA A 240 -2.81 -14.77 -11.07
N THR A 241 -2.95 -13.90 -10.09
CA THR A 241 -2.80 -14.29 -8.67
C THR A 241 -3.90 -15.28 -8.25
N TYR A 242 -5.08 -15.17 -8.80
CA TYR A 242 -6.15 -16.12 -8.58
C TYR A 242 -5.81 -17.53 -9.12
N ALA A 243 -5.27 -17.62 -10.33
CA ALA A 243 -4.81 -18.88 -10.91
C ALA A 243 -3.69 -19.53 -10.08
N MET A 244 -2.77 -18.72 -9.55
CA MET A 244 -1.71 -19.19 -8.65
C MET A 244 -2.29 -19.72 -7.33
N MET A 245 -3.27 -19.05 -6.76
CA MET A 245 -3.97 -19.48 -5.55
C MET A 245 -4.66 -20.82 -5.75
N GLU A 246 -5.38 -20.99 -6.85
CA GLU A 246 -6.07 -22.25 -7.18
C GLU A 246 -5.10 -23.40 -7.40
N ALA A 247 -3.90 -23.13 -7.90
CA ALA A 247 -2.87 -24.14 -8.11
C ALA A 247 -2.22 -24.60 -6.80
N THR A 248 -2.38 -23.87 -5.70
CA THR A 248 -1.69 -24.11 -4.42
C THR A 248 -2.66 -24.11 -3.23
N PRO A 249 -3.74 -24.92 -3.25
CA PRO A 249 -4.80 -24.86 -2.24
C PRO A 249 -4.33 -25.28 -0.84
N ALA A 250 -3.25 -26.05 -0.75
CA ALA A 250 -2.71 -26.57 0.51
C ALA A 250 -1.50 -25.77 1.03
N ILE A 251 -1.08 -24.71 0.34
CA ILE A 251 0.12 -23.92 0.68
C ILE A 251 -0.30 -22.54 1.16
N PRO A 252 0.04 -22.16 2.42
CA PRO A 252 -0.29 -20.84 2.93
C PRO A 252 0.53 -19.75 2.22
N ALA A 253 -0.08 -18.59 2.02
CA ALA A 253 0.53 -17.45 1.37
C ALA A 253 0.49 -16.21 2.25
N PHE A 254 1.59 -15.46 2.25
CA PHE A 254 1.76 -14.17 2.91
C PHE A 254 2.27 -13.13 1.89
N THR A 255 2.19 -11.87 2.23
CA THR A 255 2.67 -10.80 1.36
C THR A 255 3.44 -9.73 2.14
N PRO A 256 4.61 -9.31 1.67
CA PRO A 256 5.34 -8.19 2.27
C PRO A 256 4.88 -6.81 1.73
N SER A 257 4.00 -6.81 0.75
CA SER A 257 3.54 -5.58 0.10
C SER A 257 2.03 -5.41 0.19
N SER A 258 1.15 -5.66 -0.34
CA SER A 258 -0.31 -5.68 -0.28
C SER A 258 -0.91 -6.51 -1.40
N VAL A 259 -0.03 -7.00 -2.27
CA VAL A 259 -0.44 -7.83 -3.40
C VAL A 259 -1.12 -9.07 -2.89
N SER A 260 -2.28 -9.38 -3.44
CA SER A 260 -3.16 -10.49 -3.07
C SER A 260 -3.75 -10.43 -1.64
N LEU A 261 -3.52 -9.37 -0.89
CA LEU A 261 -4.19 -9.16 0.39
C LEU A 261 -5.70 -9.00 0.16
N GLY A 262 -6.50 -9.71 0.92
CA GLY A 262 -7.96 -9.74 0.77
C GLY A 262 -8.49 -10.77 -0.23
N SER A 263 -7.59 -11.49 -0.92
CA SER A 263 -7.98 -12.57 -1.86
C SER A 263 -7.24 -13.88 -1.61
N TRP A 264 -5.92 -13.86 -1.57
CA TRP A 264 -5.08 -15.04 -1.44
C TRP A 264 -4.24 -15.03 -0.17
N ALA A 265 -3.48 -13.94 0.08
CA ALA A 265 -2.60 -13.85 1.23
C ALA A 265 -3.37 -13.87 2.56
N ILE A 266 -2.88 -14.65 3.52
CA ILE A 266 -3.38 -14.68 4.89
C ILE A 266 -3.16 -13.32 5.56
N GLY A 267 -2.02 -12.70 5.26
CA GLY A 267 -1.63 -11.40 5.76
C GLY A 267 -0.17 -11.11 5.48
N GLY A 268 0.39 -10.21 6.24
CA GLY A 268 1.80 -9.85 6.16
C GLY A 268 2.15 -8.66 7.03
N VAL A 269 3.43 -8.37 7.08
CA VAL A 269 3.97 -7.12 7.62
C VAL A 269 4.30 -6.24 6.42
N LEU A 270 3.51 -5.20 6.22
CA LEU A 270 3.55 -4.40 5.00
C LEU A 270 3.58 -2.90 5.29
N PRO A 271 4.13 -2.09 4.38
CA PRO A 271 4.14 -0.65 4.55
C PRO A 271 2.73 -0.12 4.78
N ASP A 272 2.60 0.83 5.69
CA ASP A 272 1.34 1.53 5.92
C ASP A 272 1.13 2.57 4.83
N TYR A 273 0.75 2.11 3.64
CA TYR A 273 0.55 2.95 2.47
C TYR A 273 -0.49 4.03 2.76
N ARG A 274 -0.06 5.28 2.70
CA ARG A 274 -0.91 6.44 2.92
C ARG A 274 -0.77 7.44 1.78
N LYS A 275 -1.75 8.32 1.64
CA LYS A 275 -1.70 9.41 0.68
C LYS A 275 -0.72 10.48 1.18
N VAL A 276 0.25 10.82 0.36
CA VAL A 276 1.34 11.76 0.72
C VAL A 276 1.32 13.05 -0.10
N GLY A 277 0.43 13.19 -1.07
CA GLY A 277 0.40 14.33 -1.98
C GLY A 277 0.34 15.68 -1.28
N LYS A 278 -0.49 15.82 -0.24
CA LYS A 278 -0.60 17.06 0.55
C LYS A 278 0.68 17.37 1.32
N GLU A 279 1.29 16.37 1.94
CA GLU A 279 2.55 16.54 2.66
C GLU A 279 3.70 16.88 1.71
N MET A 280 3.70 16.33 0.50
CA MET A 280 4.65 16.69 -0.56
C MET A 280 4.54 18.19 -0.91
N ALA A 281 3.32 18.72 -1.02
CA ALA A 281 3.10 20.14 -1.28
C ALA A 281 3.62 21.02 -0.13
N GLN A 282 3.39 20.61 1.10
CA GLN A 282 3.94 21.30 2.29
C GLN A 282 5.46 21.33 2.25
N GLU A 283 6.09 20.21 1.88
CA GLU A 283 7.55 20.13 1.73
C GLU A 283 8.07 21.03 0.60
N SER A 284 7.38 21.09 -0.53
CA SER A 284 7.76 22.00 -1.63
C SER A 284 7.74 23.46 -1.20
N VAL A 285 6.72 23.88 -0.45
CA VAL A 285 6.61 25.24 0.09
C VAL A 285 7.70 25.49 1.14
N ARG A 286 7.97 24.52 2.01
CA ARG A 286 9.04 24.61 3.00
C ARG A 286 10.41 24.80 2.35
N MET A 287 10.74 24.01 1.33
CA MET A 287 12.01 24.11 0.61
C MET A 287 12.20 25.49 -0.04
N ASP A 288 11.12 26.10 -0.52
CA ASP A 288 11.17 27.46 -1.07
C ASP A 288 11.36 28.55 0.01
N SER A 289 10.76 28.37 1.18
CA SER A 289 10.78 29.36 2.26
C SER A 289 12.02 29.27 3.14
N GLN A 290 12.73 28.15 3.12
CA GLN A 290 13.93 27.90 3.92
C GLN A 290 15.10 27.47 3.03
N PRO A 291 15.52 28.28 2.05
CA PRO A 291 16.67 27.95 1.21
C PRO A 291 17.93 27.85 2.06
N GLY A 292 18.68 26.80 1.91
CA GLY A 292 19.91 26.55 2.68
C GLY A 292 19.71 25.77 3.99
N ASP A 293 18.49 25.33 4.28
CA ASP A 293 18.29 24.32 5.32
C ASP A 293 18.99 23.01 4.88
N THR A 294 20.03 22.64 5.63
CA THR A 294 20.82 21.42 5.34
C THR A 294 20.22 20.17 5.96
N ALA A 295 19.17 20.31 6.78
CA ALA A 295 18.48 19.16 7.37
C ALA A 295 17.66 18.41 6.32
N LYS A 296 17.82 17.08 6.27
CA LYS A 296 17.02 16.24 5.40
C LYS A 296 15.69 15.89 6.06
N HIS A 297 14.61 16.15 5.36
CA HIS A 297 13.24 15.84 5.80
C HIS A 297 12.74 14.57 5.13
N LEU A 298 13.28 13.42 5.54
CA LEU A 298 12.91 12.12 5.02
C LEU A 298 11.92 11.44 5.97
N SER A 299 10.71 11.19 5.47
CA SER A 299 9.69 10.42 6.18
C SER A 299 9.73 8.98 5.73
N VAL A 300 10.14 8.08 6.62
CA VAL A 300 10.06 6.65 6.38
C VAL A 300 8.67 6.15 6.78
N ILE A 301 7.97 5.55 5.82
CA ILE A 301 6.67 4.95 6.05
C ILE A 301 6.89 3.56 6.63
N GLY A 302 6.59 3.42 7.92
CA GLY A 302 6.76 2.17 8.66
C GLY A 302 5.80 1.08 8.22
N CYS A 303 6.10 -0.15 8.63
CA CYS A 303 5.27 -1.31 8.39
C CYS A 303 4.27 -1.55 9.52
N LYS A 304 3.17 -2.19 9.17
CA LYS A 304 2.17 -2.71 10.09
C LYS A 304 1.88 -4.18 9.78
N ALA A 305 1.53 -4.94 10.80
CA ALA A 305 1.07 -6.31 10.65
C ALA A 305 -0.43 -6.32 10.35
N VAL A 306 -0.82 -7.01 9.30
CA VAL A 306 -2.21 -7.11 8.83
C VAL A 306 -2.54 -8.58 8.57
N LEU A 307 -3.70 -9.03 9.03
CA LEU A 307 -4.23 -10.37 8.73
C LEU A 307 -5.65 -10.23 8.16
N ASP A 308 -5.98 -11.07 7.19
CA ASP A 308 -7.33 -11.21 6.66
C ASP A 308 -8.11 -12.20 7.54
N SER A 309 -9.13 -11.72 8.24
CA SER A 309 -9.95 -12.54 9.15
C SER A 309 -10.57 -13.76 8.48
N ARG A 310 -10.94 -13.66 7.20
CA ARG A 310 -11.51 -14.79 6.44
C ARG A 310 -10.45 -15.87 6.22
N LYS A 311 -9.23 -15.48 5.86
CA LYS A 311 -8.10 -16.38 5.65
C LYS A 311 -7.60 -16.99 6.96
N VAL A 312 -7.55 -16.21 8.01
CA VAL A 312 -7.23 -16.70 9.37
C VAL A 312 -8.19 -17.81 9.78
N LYS A 313 -9.49 -17.63 9.54
CA LYS A 313 -10.52 -18.65 9.81
C LYS A 313 -10.36 -19.86 8.90
N GLU A 314 -10.17 -19.65 7.61
CA GLU A 314 -9.99 -20.71 6.61
C GLU A 314 -8.81 -21.62 6.94
N TRP A 315 -7.69 -21.04 7.37
CA TRP A 315 -6.47 -21.76 7.74
C TRP A 315 -6.43 -22.21 9.21
N GLY A 316 -7.45 -21.90 10.00
CA GLY A 316 -7.53 -22.31 11.41
C GLY A 316 -6.47 -21.67 12.30
N LEU A 317 -6.06 -20.45 12.00
CA LEU A 317 -5.00 -19.75 12.73
C LEU A 317 -5.56 -18.94 13.90
N ASN A 318 -4.70 -18.72 14.92
CA ASN A 318 -5.00 -17.85 16.05
C ASN A 318 -4.08 -16.61 16.01
N PRO A 319 -4.61 -15.41 15.71
CA PRO A 319 -3.79 -14.19 15.67
C PRO A 319 -3.11 -13.84 16.99
N LYS A 320 -3.65 -14.31 18.11
CA LYS A 320 -3.12 -14.03 19.45
C LYS A 320 -1.76 -14.68 19.74
N VAL A 321 -1.31 -15.62 18.92
CA VAL A 321 0.03 -16.22 19.06
C VAL A 321 1.14 -15.28 18.62
N LEU A 322 0.82 -14.22 17.88
CA LEU A 322 1.79 -13.22 17.45
C LEU A 322 2.19 -12.32 18.64
N PRO A 323 3.49 -12.00 18.79
CA PRO A 323 3.98 -11.19 19.89
C PRO A 323 3.80 -9.67 19.69
N PHE A 324 3.03 -9.26 18.69
CA PHE A 324 2.78 -7.86 18.32
C PHE A 324 1.34 -7.66 17.90
N ASP A 325 0.91 -6.40 17.89
CA ASP A 325 -0.44 -6.02 17.47
C ASP A 325 -0.64 -6.24 15.98
N VAL A 326 -1.83 -6.73 15.63
CA VAL A 326 -2.22 -7.03 14.27
C VAL A 326 -3.54 -6.34 13.94
N GLN A 327 -3.59 -5.68 12.80
CA GLN A 327 -4.82 -5.18 12.22
C GLN A 327 -5.53 -6.33 11.50
N LEU A 328 -6.78 -6.60 11.87
CA LEU A 328 -7.63 -7.56 11.17
C LEU A 328 -8.47 -6.83 10.12
N ILE A 329 -8.40 -7.30 8.88
CA ILE A 329 -9.25 -6.84 7.78
C ILE A 329 -10.31 -7.90 7.45
N ASN A 330 -11.34 -7.51 6.68
CA ASN A 330 -12.43 -8.40 6.27
C ASN A 330 -13.10 -9.14 7.45
N GLN A 331 -13.18 -8.47 8.59
CA GLN A 331 -13.93 -9.01 9.73
C GLN A 331 -15.41 -9.15 9.34
N PRO A 332 -16.08 -10.24 9.77
CA PRO A 332 -17.51 -10.38 9.56
C PRO A 332 -18.22 -9.22 10.27
N VAL A 333 -19.12 -8.58 9.54
CA VAL A 333 -19.96 -7.52 10.10
C VAL A 333 -20.83 -8.15 11.19
N SER A 334 -20.81 -7.61 12.41
CA SER A 334 -21.66 -8.10 13.49
C SER A 334 -23.14 -7.94 13.11
N PHE A 335 -23.99 -8.83 13.62
CA PHE A 335 -25.44 -8.73 13.41
C PHE A 335 -25.98 -7.33 13.76
N TYR A 336 -25.48 -6.74 14.85
CA TYR A 336 -25.85 -5.39 15.25
C TYR A 336 -25.45 -4.35 14.19
N GLN A 337 -24.24 -4.41 13.66
CA GLN A 337 -23.76 -3.47 12.62
C GLN A 337 -24.54 -3.63 11.31
N GLN A 338 -24.85 -4.87 10.93
CA GLN A 338 -25.58 -5.18 9.71
C GLN A 338 -27.03 -4.70 9.76
N TYR A 339 -27.66 -4.81 10.93
CA TYR A 339 -29.09 -4.54 11.13
C TYR A 339 -29.35 -3.36 12.06
N THR A 340 -28.41 -2.45 12.24
CA THR A 340 -28.49 -1.31 13.16
C THR A 340 -29.78 -0.52 12.97
N TYR A 341 -30.12 -0.17 11.74
CA TYR A 341 -31.34 0.59 11.42
C TYR A 341 -32.59 -0.18 11.77
N GLN A 342 -32.67 -1.44 11.42
CA GLN A 342 -33.80 -2.32 11.70
C GLN A 342 -33.98 -2.53 13.22
N ILE A 343 -32.90 -2.70 13.97
CA ILE A 343 -32.93 -2.86 15.42
C ILE A 343 -33.47 -1.59 16.09
N TRP A 344 -32.95 -0.41 15.70
CA TRP A 344 -33.45 0.86 16.25
C TRP A 344 -34.90 1.12 15.88
N SER A 345 -35.32 0.79 14.65
CA SER A 345 -36.71 0.89 14.21
C SER A 345 -37.62 -0.01 15.05
N ALA A 346 -37.23 -1.24 15.31
CA ALA A 346 -37.98 -2.19 16.15
C ALA A 346 -38.07 -1.71 17.60
N CYS A 347 -36.98 -1.19 18.16
CA CYS A 347 -36.98 -0.60 19.51
C CYS A 347 -37.89 0.61 19.60
N ALA A 348 -37.88 1.50 18.62
CA ALA A 348 -38.76 2.66 18.57
C ALA A 348 -40.25 2.24 18.52
N LEU A 349 -40.58 1.28 17.67
CA LEU A 349 -41.93 0.73 17.56
C LEU A 349 -42.38 0.10 18.89
N PHE A 350 -41.53 -0.68 19.52
CA PHE A 350 -41.80 -1.28 20.83
C PHE A 350 -42.11 -0.24 21.89
N VAL A 351 -41.31 0.85 21.97
CA VAL A 351 -41.52 1.95 22.89
C VAL A 351 -42.89 2.62 22.64
N ILE A 352 -43.24 2.86 21.36
CA ILE A 352 -44.56 3.45 21.00
C ILE A 352 -45.69 2.55 21.44
N LEU A 353 -45.59 1.24 21.23
CA LEU A 353 -46.63 0.27 21.65
C LEU A 353 -46.77 0.23 23.17
N VAL A 354 -45.65 0.24 23.91
CA VAL A 354 -45.70 0.27 25.39
C VAL A 354 -46.33 1.55 25.88
N LEU A 355 -45.97 2.71 25.32
CA LEU A 355 -46.61 3.99 25.67
C LEU A 355 -48.11 3.99 25.36
N GLY A 356 -48.49 3.48 24.19
CA GLY A 356 -49.90 3.32 23.81
C GLY A 356 -50.66 2.44 24.79
N LEU A 357 -50.09 1.32 25.22
CA LEU A 357 -50.66 0.42 26.22
C LEU A 357 -50.80 1.13 27.57
N CYS A 358 -49.77 1.83 28.02
CA CYS A 358 -49.84 2.58 29.29
C CYS A 358 -50.93 3.64 29.28
N ILE A 359 -51.05 4.40 28.17
CA ILE A 359 -52.11 5.41 28.00
C ILE A 359 -53.49 4.74 28.01
N SER A 360 -53.66 3.65 27.28
CA SER A 360 -54.90 2.88 27.22
C SER A 360 -55.34 2.37 28.61
N LEU A 361 -54.40 1.79 29.35
CA LEU A 361 -54.65 1.32 30.72
C LEU A 361 -55.00 2.48 31.66
N PHE A 362 -54.32 3.61 31.53
CA PHE A 362 -54.62 4.80 32.32
C PHE A 362 -56.08 5.28 32.10
N TYR A 363 -56.48 5.39 30.83
CA TYR A 363 -57.86 5.78 30.51
C TYR A 363 -58.86 4.72 30.93
N TYR A 364 -58.57 3.45 30.82
CA TYR A 364 -59.40 2.37 31.27
C TYR A 364 -59.65 2.47 32.78
N PHE A 365 -58.61 2.59 33.59
CA PHE A 365 -58.75 2.69 35.04
C PHE A 365 -59.45 3.98 35.47
N ARG A 366 -59.17 5.09 34.81
CA ARG A 366 -59.85 6.36 35.04
C ARG A 366 -61.35 6.27 34.76
N THR A 367 -61.72 5.70 33.64
CA THR A 367 -63.10 5.50 33.23
C THR A 367 -63.82 4.55 34.21
N LYS A 368 -63.18 3.48 34.61
CA LYS A 368 -63.68 2.54 35.57
C LYS A 368 -63.97 3.23 36.93
N ARG A 369 -63.02 4.01 37.41
CA ARG A 369 -63.15 4.75 38.67
C ARG A 369 -64.32 5.75 38.63
N LEU A 370 -64.41 6.52 37.54
CA LEU A 370 -65.53 7.45 37.36
C LEU A 370 -66.86 6.74 37.31
N ARG A 371 -66.95 5.60 36.65
CA ARG A 371 -68.19 4.78 36.64
C ARG A 371 -68.55 4.26 38.01
N ASP A 372 -67.56 3.78 38.75
CA ASP A 372 -67.78 3.26 40.11
C ASP A 372 -68.23 4.39 41.08
N GLU A 373 -67.69 5.61 40.96
CA GLU A 373 -68.08 6.81 41.68
C GLU A 373 -69.50 7.22 41.32
N LEU A 374 -69.91 7.20 40.06
CA LEU A 374 -71.27 7.48 39.59
C LEU A 374 -72.26 6.46 40.13
N LEU A 375 -71.98 5.17 40.09
CA LEU A 375 -72.82 4.12 40.63
C LEU A 375 -73.00 4.26 42.13
N LYS A 376 -71.98 4.69 42.86
CA LYS A 376 -72.04 4.94 44.28
C LYS A 376 -72.92 6.15 44.58
N SER A 377 -72.77 7.25 43.87
CA SER A 377 -73.61 8.45 44.01
C SER A 377 -75.09 8.19 43.68
N GLU A 378 -75.35 7.37 42.64
CA GLU A 378 -76.71 6.97 42.29
C GLU A 378 -77.40 6.13 43.40
N LYS A 379 -76.63 5.22 44.03
CA LYS A 379 -77.13 4.46 45.16
C LYS A 379 -77.44 5.34 46.37
N ASP A 380 -76.53 6.30 46.66
CA ASP A 380 -76.74 7.24 47.78
C ASP A 380 -77.97 8.13 47.56
N LEU A 381 -78.25 8.52 46.30
CA LEU A 381 -79.47 9.26 45.94
C LEU A 381 -80.76 8.45 46.05
N ARG A 382 -80.70 7.12 45.83
CA ARG A 382 -81.89 6.25 45.99
C ARG A 382 -82.25 5.89 47.45
N VAL A 383 -81.29 6.06 48.35
CA VAL A 383 -81.43 5.77 49.77
C VAL A 383 -81.89 7.02 50.60
N ALA A 384 -81.71 8.21 50.00
CA ALA A 384 -82.23 9.48 50.56
C ALA A 384 -83.66 9.74 50.09
#